data_194340be4de75222efcb0aa07eb784a3
#
_entry.id   194340be4de75222efcb0aa07eb784a3
#
_cell.length_a   1.000
_cell.length_b   1.000
_cell.length_c   1.000
_cell.angle_alpha   90.00
_cell.angle_beta   90.00
_cell.angle_gamma   90.00
#
_symmetry.space_group_name_H-M   'P 1'
#
loop_
_entity.id
_entity.type
_entity.pdbx_description
1 polymer ?
#
loop_
_entity_poly.entity_id
_entity_poly.type
_entity_poly.pdbx_seq_one_letter_code
_entity_poly.pdbx_strand_id
1 'polypeptide(L)'
;MNNAIRTSAVLGILVLLLLASVGCASQKSVDDLSKQLADVDARLTRLEQADAQKSRETAAEDKNKTLLEKATADAAKHRQDCKAAAEWDFNNWVRVNGTLVPGKKEVYALAPEAIKQAHAKQDKAEADCQKEYEDALQAAQLKYPQ
;
A
#
# COMPACT_ATOMS: atom_id res chain seq x y z
N MET A 1 82.19 30.99 -31.67
CA MET A 1 80.68 31.19 -31.75
C MET A 1 79.86 29.92 -31.83
N ASN A 2 80.45 28.72 -31.99
CA ASN A 2 79.69 27.47 -32.20
C ASN A 2 79.16 26.76 -30.88
N ASN A 3 79.68 27.10 -29.70
CA ASN A 3 79.31 26.43 -28.46
C ASN A 3 78.03 27.02 -27.84
N ALA A 4 77.72 28.29 -28.06
CA ALA A 4 76.53 28.93 -27.52
C ALA A 4 75.21 28.41 -28.20
N ILE A 5 75.30 28.10 -29.49
CA ILE A 5 74.14 27.58 -30.27
C ILE A 5 73.82 26.13 -29.87
N ARG A 6 74.85 25.32 -29.58
CA ARG A 6 74.69 23.92 -29.17
C ARG A 6 74.07 23.80 -27.78
N THR A 7 74.46 24.66 -26.84
CA THR A 7 73.89 24.65 -25.50
C THR A 7 72.45 25.12 -25.48
N SER A 8 72.04 26.08 -26.30
CA SER A 8 70.67 26.57 -26.42
C SER A 8 69.75 25.49 -27.03
N ALA A 9 70.21 24.75 -28.03
CA ALA A 9 69.42 23.68 -28.65
C ALA A 9 69.18 22.48 -27.69
N VAL A 10 70.16 22.11 -26.89
CA VAL A 10 70.08 21.03 -25.89
C VAL A 10 69.09 21.42 -24.76
N LEU A 11 69.13 22.68 -24.29
CA LEU A 11 68.24 23.18 -23.26
C LEU A 11 66.78 23.20 -23.73
N GLY A 12 66.54 23.59 -24.99
CA GLY A 12 65.21 23.58 -25.60
C GLY A 12 64.59 22.19 -25.71
N ILE A 13 65.41 21.19 -26.11
CA ILE A 13 64.94 19.78 -26.19
C ILE A 13 64.61 19.23 -24.78
N LEU A 14 65.45 19.56 -23.79
CA LEU A 14 65.25 19.09 -22.43
C LEU A 14 63.96 19.67 -21.81
N VAL A 15 63.63 20.95 -22.06
CA VAL A 15 62.38 21.58 -21.62
C VAL A 15 61.18 20.97 -22.34
N LEU A 16 61.26 20.68 -23.63
CA LEU A 16 60.19 20.01 -24.38
C LEU A 16 59.93 18.58 -23.88
N LEU A 17 60.94 17.82 -23.52
CA LEU A 17 60.81 16.47 -22.95
C LEU A 17 60.19 16.50 -21.56
N LEU A 18 60.51 17.50 -20.73
CA LEU A 18 59.89 17.67 -19.42
C LEU A 18 58.41 18.06 -19.52
N LEU A 19 58.05 18.90 -20.46
CA LEU A 19 56.64 19.29 -20.68
C LEU A 19 55.83 18.10 -21.23
N ALA A 20 56.39 17.25 -22.07
CA ALA A 20 55.71 16.06 -22.58
C ALA A 20 55.47 15.00 -21.48
N SER A 21 56.40 14.84 -20.54
CA SER A 21 56.27 13.88 -19.44
C SER A 21 55.20 14.30 -18.39
N VAL A 22 55.08 15.58 -18.13
CA VAL A 22 54.04 16.13 -17.22
C VAL A 22 52.66 16.01 -17.85
N GLY A 23 52.53 16.22 -19.16
CA GLY A 23 51.26 16.06 -19.90
C GLY A 23 50.72 14.63 -19.87
N CYS A 24 51.55 13.61 -20.06
CA CYS A 24 51.10 12.22 -20.02
C CYS A 24 50.69 11.70 -18.62
N ALA A 25 51.38 12.17 -17.58
CA ALA A 25 51.01 11.81 -16.19
C ALA A 25 49.69 12.48 -15.75
N SER A 26 49.44 13.69 -16.21
CA SER A 26 48.19 14.42 -15.96
C SER A 26 46.99 13.78 -16.70
N GLN A 27 47.19 13.27 -17.90
CA GLN A 27 46.11 12.67 -18.67
C GLN A 27 45.60 11.35 -18.11
N LYS A 28 46.51 10.49 -17.59
CA LYS A 28 46.14 9.28 -16.89
C LYS A 28 45.31 9.55 -15.62
N SER A 29 45.67 10.56 -14.85
CA SER A 29 44.92 10.90 -13.64
C SER A 29 43.53 11.48 -13.97
N VAL A 30 43.38 12.21 -15.08
CA VAL A 30 42.09 12.73 -15.55
C VAL A 30 41.23 11.57 -16.05
N ASP A 31 41.78 10.60 -16.77
CA ASP A 31 41.05 9.41 -17.24
C ASP A 31 40.56 8.52 -16.07
N ASP A 32 41.41 8.34 -15.04
CA ASP A 32 41.02 7.60 -13.84
C ASP A 32 39.93 8.32 -13.03
N LEU A 33 40.03 9.65 -12.93
CA LEU A 33 39.00 10.45 -12.27
C LEU A 33 37.68 10.39 -13.04
N SER A 34 37.72 10.44 -14.36
CA SER A 34 36.55 10.32 -15.24
C SER A 34 35.87 8.96 -15.08
N LYS A 35 36.63 7.86 -14.98
CA LYS A 35 36.07 6.53 -14.69
C LYS A 35 35.43 6.43 -13.32
N GLN A 36 36.08 6.99 -12.29
CA GLN A 36 35.52 7.04 -10.95
C GLN A 36 34.22 7.86 -10.90
N LEU A 37 34.18 8.98 -11.61
CA LEU A 37 32.97 9.80 -11.71
C LEU A 37 31.82 9.04 -12.37
N ALA A 38 32.11 8.33 -13.47
CA ALA A 38 31.11 7.50 -14.16
C ALA A 38 30.61 6.34 -13.30
N ASP A 39 31.47 5.72 -12.46
CA ASP A 39 31.06 4.68 -11.52
C ASP A 39 30.16 5.24 -10.42
N VAL A 40 30.52 6.40 -9.86
CA VAL A 40 29.71 7.09 -8.86
C VAL A 40 28.34 7.49 -9.42
N ASP A 41 28.30 8.03 -10.63
CA ASP A 41 27.05 8.40 -11.31
C ASP A 41 26.14 7.19 -11.56
N ALA A 42 26.73 6.08 -12.02
CA ALA A 42 26.00 4.82 -12.20
C ALA A 42 25.46 4.25 -10.88
N ARG A 43 26.21 4.38 -9.78
CA ARG A 43 25.76 3.97 -8.44
C ARG A 43 24.66 4.89 -7.91
N LEU A 44 24.78 6.19 -8.12
CA LEU A 44 23.75 7.18 -7.72
C LEU A 44 22.43 6.89 -8.44
N THR A 45 22.49 6.70 -9.76
CA THR A 45 21.30 6.35 -10.57
C THR A 45 20.61 5.08 -10.07
N ARG A 46 21.39 4.06 -9.70
CA ARG A 46 20.80 2.82 -9.13
C ARG A 46 20.14 3.05 -7.77
N LEU A 47 20.73 3.87 -6.91
CA LEU A 47 20.16 4.21 -5.61
C LEU A 47 18.87 5.03 -5.78
N GLU A 48 18.86 6.00 -6.67
CA GLU A 48 17.65 6.79 -6.97
C GLU A 48 16.51 5.92 -7.52
N GLN A 49 16.83 4.97 -8.40
CA GLN A 49 15.84 4.01 -8.90
C GLN A 49 15.31 3.09 -7.79
N ALA A 50 16.18 2.59 -6.92
CA ALA A 50 15.78 1.76 -5.78
C ALA A 50 14.89 2.52 -4.78
N ASP A 51 15.23 3.78 -4.48
CA ASP A 51 14.42 4.64 -3.59
C ASP A 51 13.07 4.99 -4.21
N ALA A 52 13.03 5.27 -5.51
CA ALA A 52 11.79 5.52 -6.24
C ALA A 52 10.89 4.27 -6.28
N GLN A 53 11.46 3.08 -6.43
CA GLN A 53 10.73 1.83 -6.39
C GLN A 53 10.17 1.56 -4.98
N LYS A 54 10.99 1.67 -3.96
CA LYS A 54 10.57 1.52 -2.55
C LYS A 54 9.46 2.50 -2.17
N SER A 55 9.56 3.75 -2.63
CA SER A 55 8.52 4.76 -2.39
C SER A 55 7.20 4.39 -3.06
N ARG A 56 7.22 3.79 -4.25
CA ARG A 56 6.01 3.30 -4.95
C ARG A 56 5.40 2.09 -4.24
N GLU A 57 6.23 1.17 -3.76
CA GLU A 57 5.79 -0.02 -3.02
C GLU A 57 5.11 0.38 -1.71
N THR A 58 5.73 1.27 -0.92
CA THR A 58 5.13 1.80 0.33
C THR A 58 3.82 2.54 0.07
N ALA A 59 3.76 3.36 -0.97
CA ALA A 59 2.52 4.07 -1.33
C ALA A 59 1.40 3.12 -1.78
N ALA A 60 1.74 2.00 -2.43
CA ALA A 60 0.78 0.96 -2.82
C ALA A 60 0.26 0.18 -1.59
N GLU A 61 1.15 -0.16 -0.65
CA GLU A 61 0.79 -0.80 0.62
C GLU A 61 -0.13 0.09 1.46
N ASP A 62 0.20 1.37 1.65
CA ASP A 62 -0.63 2.33 2.39
C ASP A 62 -2.01 2.50 1.75
N LYS A 63 -2.06 2.53 0.42
CA LYS A 63 -3.33 2.59 -0.31
C LYS A 63 -4.17 1.32 -0.09
N ASN A 64 -3.55 0.13 -0.17
CA ASN A 64 -4.24 -1.14 0.06
C ASN A 64 -4.76 -1.22 1.49
N LYS A 65 -3.97 -0.79 2.47
CA LYS A 65 -4.38 -0.72 3.88
C LYS A 65 -5.61 0.16 4.07
N THR A 66 -5.60 1.37 3.51
CA THR A 66 -6.73 2.29 3.59
C THR A 66 -7.98 1.72 2.92
N LEU A 67 -7.83 1.04 1.78
CA LEU A 67 -8.94 0.39 1.09
C LEU A 67 -9.49 -0.82 1.87
N LEU A 68 -8.63 -1.59 2.51
CA LEU A 68 -9.03 -2.70 3.38
C LEU A 68 -9.80 -2.18 4.61
N GLU A 69 -9.29 -1.15 5.28
CA GLU A 69 -9.96 -0.52 6.41
C GLU A 69 -11.36 0.00 6.04
N LYS A 70 -11.48 0.65 4.88
CA LYS A 70 -12.77 1.09 4.38
C LYS A 70 -13.70 -0.07 4.09
N ALA A 71 -13.24 -1.10 3.39
CA ALA A 71 -14.06 -2.27 3.06
C ALA A 71 -14.54 -3.02 4.31
N THR A 72 -13.70 -3.13 5.34
CA THR A 72 -14.08 -3.73 6.63
C THR A 72 -15.10 -2.89 7.39
N ALA A 73 -14.97 -1.57 7.37
CA ALA A 73 -15.95 -0.65 7.98
C ALA A 73 -17.31 -0.72 7.25
N ASP A 74 -17.30 -0.75 5.91
CA ASP A 74 -18.51 -0.88 5.10
C ASP A 74 -19.21 -2.23 5.37
N ALA A 75 -18.45 -3.32 5.46
CA ALA A 75 -19.00 -4.64 5.82
C ALA A 75 -19.60 -4.66 7.22
N ALA A 76 -18.96 -4.04 8.21
CA ALA A 76 -19.46 -3.94 9.56
C ALA A 76 -20.76 -3.13 9.64
N LYS A 77 -20.85 -2.04 8.88
CA LYS A 77 -22.08 -1.25 8.76
C LYS A 77 -23.20 -2.06 8.13
N HIS A 78 -22.91 -2.74 7.01
CA HIS A 78 -23.90 -3.61 6.34
C HIS A 78 -24.43 -4.69 7.29
N ARG A 79 -23.57 -5.32 8.09
CA ARG A 79 -24.00 -6.28 9.13
C ARG A 79 -24.95 -5.65 10.15
N GLN A 80 -24.67 -4.41 10.60
CA GLN A 80 -25.55 -3.69 11.52
C GLN A 80 -26.91 -3.41 10.90
N ASP A 81 -26.92 -2.91 9.67
CA ASP A 81 -28.16 -2.60 8.94
C ASP A 81 -28.97 -3.88 8.67
N CYS A 82 -28.32 -4.99 8.33
CA CYS A 82 -28.94 -6.30 8.14
C CYS A 82 -29.59 -6.80 9.45
N LYS A 83 -28.89 -6.72 10.59
CA LYS A 83 -29.45 -7.11 11.89
C LYS A 83 -30.63 -6.24 12.31
N ALA A 84 -30.54 -4.92 12.07
CA ALA A 84 -31.66 -4.01 12.37
C ALA A 84 -32.89 -4.33 11.51
N ALA A 85 -32.69 -4.71 10.23
CA ALA A 85 -33.76 -5.17 9.37
C ALA A 85 -34.40 -6.48 9.87
N ALA A 86 -33.59 -7.45 10.30
CA ALA A 86 -34.06 -8.71 10.86
C ALA A 86 -34.90 -8.50 12.16
N GLU A 87 -34.46 -7.59 13.03
CA GLU A 87 -35.17 -7.21 14.22
C GLU A 87 -36.48 -6.49 13.90
N TRP A 88 -36.47 -5.59 12.91
CA TRP A 88 -37.68 -4.91 12.46
C TRP A 88 -38.69 -5.89 11.88
N ASP A 89 -38.26 -6.84 11.07
CA ASP A 89 -39.09 -7.89 10.49
C ASP A 89 -39.70 -8.78 11.57
N PHE A 90 -38.92 -9.16 12.59
CA PHE A 90 -39.41 -9.91 13.74
C PHE A 90 -40.50 -9.13 14.49
N ASN A 91 -40.24 -7.88 14.84
CA ASN A 91 -41.17 -7.03 15.55
C ASN A 91 -42.46 -6.80 14.74
N ASN A 92 -42.34 -6.58 13.43
CA ASN A 92 -43.47 -6.43 12.54
C ASN A 92 -44.31 -7.73 12.44
N TRP A 93 -43.60 -8.88 12.34
CA TRP A 93 -44.26 -10.20 12.34
C TRP A 93 -45.01 -10.45 13.64
N VAL A 94 -44.44 -10.13 14.81
CA VAL A 94 -45.10 -10.21 16.14
C VAL A 94 -46.32 -9.32 16.17
N ARG A 95 -46.26 -8.10 15.67
CA ARG A 95 -47.37 -7.17 15.61
C ARG A 95 -48.54 -7.65 14.74
N VAL A 96 -48.23 -8.27 13.62
CA VAL A 96 -49.23 -8.75 12.66
C VAL A 96 -49.91 -10.04 13.11
N ASN A 97 -49.15 -10.95 13.76
CA ASN A 97 -49.65 -12.28 14.13
C ASN A 97 -50.04 -12.40 15.61
N GLY A 98 -49.70 -11.40 16.41
CA GLY A 98 -50.04 -11.38 17.82
C GLY A 98 -51.37 -10.69 18.13
N THR A 99 -51.95 -11.02 19.29
CA THR A 99 -53.12 -10.34 19.81
C THR A 99 -52.68 -9.29 20.83
N LEU A 100 -53.09 -8.03 20.63
CA LEU A 100 -52.75 -6.94 21.55
C LEU A 100 -53.27 -7.25 22.97
N VAL A 101 -52.38 -7.16 23.96
CA VAL A 101 -52.74 -7.40 25.35
C VAL A 101 -53.59 -6.22 25.89
N PRO A 102 -54.79 -6.44 26.38
CA PRO A 102 -55.66 -5.37 26.89
C PRO A 102 -54.97 -4.52 27.97
N GLY A 103 -55.02 -3.19 27.81
CA GLY A 103 -54.44 -2.25 28.77
C GLY A 103 -52.92 -2.04 28.67
N LYS A 104 -52.24 -2.66 27.70
CA LYS A 104 -50.82 -2.45 27.44
C LYS A 104 -50.61 -1.89 26.02
N LYS A 105 -49.68 -0.95 25.87
CA LYS A 105 -49.29 -0.43 24.57
C LYS A 105 -48.22 -1.34 23.97
N GLU A 106 -48.41 -1.74 22.72
CA GLU A 106 -47.40 -2.48 21.90
C GLU A 106 -46.92 -3.82 22.51
N VAL A 107 -47.76 -4.44 23.39
CA VAL A 107 -47.49 -5.79 23.90
C VAL A 107 -48.46 -6.76 23.22
N TYR A 108 -47.88 -7.74 22.52
CA TYR A 108 -48.66 -8.73 21.78
C TYR A 108 -48.49 -10.13 22.39
N ALA A 109 -49.60 -10.82 22.59
CA ALA A 109 -49.59 -12.22 22.96
C ALA A 109 -49.55 -13.09 21.70
N LEU A 110 -48.70 -14.07 21.72
CA LEU A 110 -48.55 -15.08 20.64
C LEU A 110 -48.72 -16.48 21.20
N ALA A 111 -49.18 -17.39 20.38
CA ALA A 111 -49.14 -18.82 20.70
C ALA A 111 -47.68 -19.28 20.84
N PRO A 112 -47.36 -20.23 21.76
CA PRO A 112 -45.97 -20.70 21.97
C PRO A 112 -45.26 -21.17 20.70
N GLU A 113 -45.96 -21.87 19.83
CA GLU A 113 -45.43 -22.34 18.57
C GLU A 113 -45.12 -21.19 17.58
N ALA A 114 -45.93 -20.15 17.59
CA ALA A 114 -45.71 -18.94 16.79
C ALA A 114 -44.47 -18.18 17.28
N ILE A 115 -44.25 -18.08 18.58
CA ILE A 115 -43.03 -17.50 19.17
C ILE A 115 -41.79 -18.26 18.72
N LYS A 116 -41.85 -19.59 18.83
CA LYS A 116 -40.74 -20.46 18.41
C LYS A 116 -40.40 -20.28 16.91
N GLN A 117 -41.43 -20.21 16.06
CA GLN A 117 -41.21 -19.95 14.61
C GLN A 117 -40.64 -18.56 14.34
N ALA A 118 -41.08 -17.53 15.06
CA ALA A 118 -40.56 -16.20 14.93
C ALA A 118 -39.06 -16.12 15.28
N HIS A 119 -38.70 -16.70 16.44
CA HIS A 119 -37.29 -16.77 16.83
C HIS A 119 -36.43 -17.55 15.84
N ALA A 120 -36.91 -18.71 15.36
CA ALA A 120 -36.17 -19.48 14.38
C ALA A 120 -35.92 -18.70 13.06
N LYS A 121 -36.86 -17.85 12.63
CA LYS A 121 -36.69 -16.95 11.49
C LYS A 121 -35.67 -15.84 11.77
N GLN A 122 -35.76 -15.23 12.97
CA GLN A 122 -34.81 -14.19 13.39
C GLN A 122 -33.38 -14.75 13.48
N ASP A 123 -33.22 -15.90 14.17
CA ASP A 123 -31.90 -16.57 14.31
C ASP A 123 -31.29 -16.88 12.94
N LYS A 124 -32.13 -17.35 12.00
CA LYS A 124 -31.67 -17.62 10.64
C LYS A 124 -31.23 -16.32 9.94
N ALA A 125 -32.04 -15.28 10.01
CA ALA A 125 -31.70 -13.99 9.38
C ALA A 125 -30.41 -13.40 9.96
N GLU A 126 -30.22 -13.49 11.29
CA GLU A 126 -28.98 -13.04 11.95
C GLU A 126 -27.77 -13.89 11.54
N ALA A 127 -27.92 -15.20 11.36
CA ALA A 127 -26.87 -16.09 10.87
C ALA A 127 -26.49 -15.77 9.41
N ASP A 128 -27.51 -15.49 8.57
CA ASP A 128 -27.28 -15.07 7.18
C ASP A 128 -26.52 -13.73 7.12
N CYS A 129 -26.89 -12.73 7.95
CA CYS A 129 -26.16 -11.45 8.09
C CYS A 129 -24.70 -11.65 8.54
N GLN A 130 -24.47 -12.59 9.45
CA GLN A 130 -23.12 -12.90 9.92
C GLN A 130 -22.29 -13.53 8.80
N LYS A 131 -22.86 -14.46 8.04
CA LYS A 131 -22.19 -15.09 6.92
C LYS A 131 -21.82 -14.09 5.83
N GLU A 132 -22.77 -13.22 5.44
CA GLU A 132 -22.49 -12.15 4.45
C GLU A 132 -21.34 -11.23 4.91
N TYR A 133 -21.29 -10.92 6.20
CA TYR A 133 -20.19 -10.15 6.77
C TYR A 133 -18.83 -10.86 6.65
N GLU A 134 -18.80 -12.16 6.99
CA GLU A 134 -17.57 -12.97 6.90
C GLU A 134 -17.10 -13.13 5.45
N ASP A 135 -18.02 -13.38 4.53
CA ASP A 135 -17.73 -13.46 3.09
C ASP A 135 -17.18 -12.12 2.56
N ALA A 136 -17.75 -11.00 3.00
CA ALA A 136 -17.28 -9.66 2.63
C ALA A 136 -15.87 -9.36 3.16
N LEU A 137 -15.57 -9.76 4.41
CA LEU A 137 -14.23 -9.63 4.98
C LEU A 137 -13.20 -10.46 4.21
N GLN A 138 -13.52 -11.70 3.91
CA GLN A 138 -12.64 -12.58 3.13
C GLN A 138 -12.39 -12.00 1.73
N ALA A 139 -13.42 -11.52 1.05
CA ALA A 139 -13.29 -10.88 -0.24
C ALA A 139 -12.43 -9.61 -0.18
N ALA A 140 -12.56 -8.80 0.88
CA ALA A 140 -11.75 -7.61 1.07
C ALA A 140 -10.26 -7.96 1.29
N GLN A 141 -9.95 -8.98 2.08
CA GLN A 141 -8.58 -9.46 2.32
C GLN A 141 -7.92 -10.00 1.05
N LEU A 142 -8.66 -10.74 0.22
CA LEU A 142 -8.16 -11.23 -1.06
C LEU A 142 -7.91 -10.12 -2.06
N LYS A 143 -8.73 -9.06 -2.04
CA LYS A 143 -8.64 -7.94 -2.97
C LYS A 143 -7.53 -6.94 -2.59
N TYR A 144 -7.25 -6.78 -1.31
CA TYR A 144 -6.29 -5.83 -0.75
C TYR A 144 -5.30 -6.55 0.15
N PRO A 145 -4.39 -7.37 -0.42
CA PRO A 145 -3.38 -8.09 0.35
C PRO A 145 -2.43 -7.10 1.05
N GLN A 146 -2.01 -7.46 2.25
CA GLN A 146 -1.05 -6.71 3.09
C GLN A 146 0.36 -7.30 2.94
#